data_f00b137c6c7d1a87d992a6cb938afdba
#
_entry.id   f00b137c6c7d1a87d992a6cb938afdba
#
_cell.length_a   1.000
_cell.length_b   1.000
_cell.length_c   1.000
_cell.angle_alpha   90.00
_cell.angle_beta   90.00
_cell.angle_gamma   90.00
#
_symmetry.space_group_name_H-M   'P 1'
#
loop_
_entity.id
_entity.type
_entity.pdbx_description
1 polymer ?
#
loop_
_entity_poly.entity_id
_entity_poly.type
_entity_poly.pdbx_seq_one_letter_code
_entity_poly.pdbx_strand_id
1 'polypeptide(L)'
;RGGLGDPAKSIARFDGLVKLMRRETVNGQRAIDDPILADRLMQLEAKVMALKFNNMRVLTADLDGSDAGLARLVTKYYGTVLNHELDALAIDAMGELGVLYEDGSYLREEGAWQAWYMHDLGLIIGGGSTNIQRNIIAERGLNLPREPKAVIPPQGMGGRA
;
A
#
# COMPACT_ATOMS: atom_id res chain seq x y z
N ARG A 1 5.56 -4.38 17.90
CA ARG A 1 4.37 -3.69 17.34
C ARG A 1 4.62 -3.50 15.85
N GLY A 2 3.89 -4.24 14.98
CA GLY A 2 3.98 -4.05 13.53
C GLY A 2 3.55 -2.62 13.16
N GLY A 3 4.47 -1.87 12.57
CA GLY A 3 4.21 -0.50 12.10
C GLY A 3 3.41 -0.49 10.80
N LEU A 4 3.04 0.71 10.35
CA LEU A 4 2.51 0.91 9.00
C LEU A 4 3.58 0.47 7.98
N GLY A 5 3.21 -0.44 7.07
CA GLY A 5 4.15 -1.03 6.10
C GLY A 5 4.87 -2.29 6.61
N ASP A 6 4.33 -2.99 7.63
CA ASP A 6 4.87 -4.26 8.12
C ASP A 6 4.87 -5.32 6.99
N PRO A 7 6.05 -5.82 6.58
CA PRO A 7 6.16 -6.79 5.48
C PRO A 7 5.48 -8.12 5.79
N ALA A 8 5.36 -8.52 7.06
CA ALA A 8 4.68 -9.76 7.43
C ALA A 8 3.19 -9.71 7.06
N LYS A 9 2.56 -8.55 7.20
CA LYS A 9 1.16 -8.35 6.76
C LYS A 9 1.03 -8.43 5.24
N SER A 10 1.92 -7.79 4.50
CA SER A 10 1.90 -7.82 3.03
C SER A 10 2.15 -9.23 2.49
N ILE A 11 3.05 -10.01 3.11
CA ILE A 11 3.31 -11.41 2.75
C ILE A 11 2.06 -12.26 3.00
N ALA A 12 1.48 -12.19 4.20
CA ALA A 12 0.28 -12.96 4.55
C ALA A 12 -0.91 -12.59 3.64
N ARG A 13 -1.04 -11.32 3.29
CA ARG A 13 -2.08 -10.84 2.37
C ARG A 13 -1.85 -11.37 0.94
N PHE A 14 -0.61 -11.37 0.47
CA PHE A 14 -0.26 -11.95 -0.83
C PHE A 14 -0.56 -13.46 -0.87
N ASP A 15 -0.21 -14.21 0.16
CA ASP A 15 -0.53 -15.63 0.26
C ASP A 15 -2.05 -15.89 0.25
N GLY A 16 -2.81 -15.04 0.93
CA GLY A 16 -4.28 -15.03 0.89
C GLY A 16 -4.82 -14.76 -0.51
N LEU A 17 -4.27 -13.78 -1.21
CA LEU A 17 -4.63 -13.42 -2.58
C LEU A 17 -4.39 -14.58 -3.56
N VAL A 18 -3.24 -15.26 -3.46
CA VAL A 18 -2.95 -16.44 -4.29
C VAL A 18 -4.00 -17.55 -4.06
N LYS A 19 -4.39 -17.79 -2.80
CA LYS A 19 -5.44 -18.76 -2.47
C LYS A 19 -6.80 -18.34 -3.03
N LEU A 20 -7.16 -17.07 -2.92
CA LEU A 20 -8.37 -16.50 -3.49
C LEU A 20 -8.41 -16.72 -5.01
N MET A 21 -7.37 -16.30 -5.73
CA MET A 21 -7.30 -16.40 -7.20
C MET A 21 -7.32 -17.84 -7.73
N ARG A 22 -6.87 -18.81 -6.93
CA ARG A 22 -6.98 -20.24 -7.27
C ARG A 22 -8.39 -20.78 -7.14
N ARG A 23 -9.23 -20.17 -6.32
CA ARG A 23 -10.60 -20.59 -6.02
C ARG A 23 -11.64 -19.86 -6.86
N GLU A 24 -11.49 -18.55 -7.01
CA GLU A 24 -12.46 -17.72 -7.70
C GLU A 24 -12.35 -17.84 -9.23
N THR A 25 -13.48 -17.62 -9.90
CA THR A 25 -13.60 -17.74 -11.36
C THR A 25 -14.00 -16.39 -11.95
N VAL A 26 -13.26 -15.95 -12.95
CA VAL A 26 -13.52 -14.74 -13.73
C VAL A 26 -13.53 -15.10 -15.21
N ASN A 27 -14.52 -14.64 -15.96
CA ASN A 27 -14.66 -14.92 -17.40
C ASN A 27 -14.64 -16.42 -17.77
N GLY A 28 -15.18 -17.29 -16.88
CA GLY A 28 -15.27 -18.72 -17.12
C GLY A 28 -14.00 -19.53 -16.84
N GLN A 29 -12.94 -18.91 -16.33
CA GLN A 29 -11.69 -19.57 -15.92
C GLN A 29 -11.28 -19.14 -14.51
N ARG A 30 -10.40 -19.90 -13.84
CA ARG A 30 -9.89 -19.48 -12.54
C ARG A 30 -9.16 -18.12 -12.69
N ALA A 31 -9.33 -17.23 -11.71
CA ALA A 31 -8.69 -15.91 -11.75
C ALA A 31 -7.17 -15.98 -11.90
N ILE A 32 -6.52 -17.03 -11.34
CA ILE A 32 -5.08 -17.23 -11.46
C ILE A 32 -4.63 -17.64 -12.87
N ASP A 33 -5.54 -18.20 -13.69
CA ASP A 33 -5.26 -18.62 -15.07
C ASP A 33 -5.57 -17.49 -16.08
N ASP A 34 -6.21 -16.41 -15.64
CA ASP A 34 -6.39 -15.20 -16.46
C ASP A 34 -5.05 -14.49 -16.66
N PRO A 35 -4.59 -14.30 -17.91
CA PRO A 35 -3.25 -13.78 -18.15
C PRO A 35 -3.03 -12.36 -17.64
N ILE A 36 -4.08 -11.52 -17.60
CA ILE A 36 -3.98 -10.14 -17.12
C ILE A 36 -3.88 -10.12 -15.59
N LEU A 37 -4.71 -10.92 -14.90
CA LEU A 37 -4.67 -11.00 -13.44
C LEU A 37 -3.40 -11.71 -12.96
N ALA A 38 -2.93 -12.74 -13.69
CA ALA A 38 -1.69 -13.44 -13.40
C ALA A 38 -0.45 -12.52 -13.54
N ASP A 39 -0.38 -11.71 -14.59
CA ASP A 39 0.70 -10.73 -14.76
C ASP A 39 0.73 -9.73 -13.60
N ARG A 40 -0.43 -9.18 -13.22
CA ARG A 40 -0.54 -8.28 -12.04
C ARG A 40 -0.12 -8.97 -10.74
N LEU A 41 -0.48 -10.24 -10.56
CA LEU A 41 -0.06 -11.02 -9.39
C LEU A 41 1.46 -11.15 -9.34
N MET A 42 2.13 -11.46 -10.45
CA MET A 42 3.59 -11.57 -10.52
C MET A 42 4.28 -10.23 -10.21
N GLN A 43 3.73 -9.12 -10.71
CA GLN A 43 4.25 -7.79 -10.38
C GLN A 43 4.12 -7.48 -8.89
N LEU A 44 3.01 -7.88 -8.25
CA LEU A 44 2.80 -7.69 -6.80
C LEU A 44 3.72 -8.60 -5.98
N GLU A 45 3.98 -9.84 -6.42
CA GLU A 45 4.96 -10.72 -5.78
C GLU A 45 6.35 -10.05 -5.71
N ALA A 46 6.81 -9.50 -6.84
CA ALA A 46 8.08 -8.78 -6.89
C ALA A 46 8.11 -7.60 -5.90
N LYS A 47 7.02 -6.84 -5.79
CA LYS A 47 6.88 -5.73 -4.83
C LYS A 47 6.88 -6.22 -3.38
N VAL A 48 6.20 -7.33 -3.06
CA VAL A 48 6.20 -7.94 -1.73
C VAL A 48 7.61 -8.40 -1.34
N MET A 49 8.33 -9.05 -2.27
CA MET A 49 9.71 -9.47 -2.04
C MET A 49 10.64 -8.27 -1.85
N ALA A 50 10.49 -7.21 -2.62
CA ALA A 50 11.25 -5.97 -2.45
C ALA A 50 11.03 -5.35 -1.05
N LEU A 51 9.78 -5.29 -0.57
CA LEU A 51 9.47 -4.82 0.78
C LEU A 51 10.10 -5.71 1.86
N LYS A 52 10.02 -7.04 1.69
CA LYS A 52 10.64 -8.00 2.60
C LYS A 52 12.14 -7.76 2.74
N PHE A 53 12.87 -7.68 1.63
CA PHE A 53 14.32 -7.48 1.65
C PHE A 53 14.71 -6.08 2.13
N ASN A 54 13.92 -5.06 1.80
CA ASN A 54 14.11 -3.72 2.36
C ASN A 54 14.00 -3.73 3.89
N ASN A 55 13.01 -4.44 4.43
CA ASN A 55 12.84 -4.56 5.88
C ASN A 55 13.99 -5.34 6.55
N MET A 56 14.53 -6.37 5.88
CA MET A 56 15.72 -7.08 6.36
C MET A 56 16.93 -6.14 6.47
N ARG A 57 17.11 -5.22 5.51
CA ARG A 57 18.16 -4.19 5.59
C ARG A 57 17.96 -3.26 6.78
N VAL A 58 16.70 -2.85 7.04
CA VAL A 58 16.37 -2.03 8.22
C VAL A 58 16.69 -2.77 9.51
N LEU A 59 16.31 -4.04 9.61
CA LEU A 59 16.60 -4.87 10.79
C LEU A 59 18.10 -5.09 11.00
N THR A 60 18.86 -5.31 9.93
CA THR A 60 20.34 -5.44 10.03
C THR A 60 20.94 -4.15 10.56
N ALA A 61 20.52 -2.99 10.04
CA ALA A 61 20.99 -1.70 10.52
C ALA A 61 20.63 -1.46 12.00
N ASP A 62 19.44 -1.88 12.44
CA ASP A 62 19.05 -1.78 13.86
C ASP A 62 19.91 -2.67 14.77
N LEU A 63 20.30 -3.87 14.28
CA LEU A 63 21.11 -4.81 15.05
C LEU A 63 22.57 -4.39 15.17
N ASP A 64 23.14 -3.77 14.14
CA ASP A 64 24.53 -3.33 14.12
C ASP A 64 24.71 -1.87 14.56
N GLY A 65 23.60 -1.19 14.88
CA GLY A 65 23.61 0.21 15.34
C GLY A 65 23.88 1.23 14.22
N SER A 66 23.78 0.82 12.96
CA SER A 66 23.96 1.72 11.81
C SER A 66 22.64 2.40 11.41
N ASP A 67 22.71 3.43 10.56
CA ASP A 67 21.52 4.10 10.03
C ASP A 67 21.00 3.38 8.79
N ALA A 68 19.77 2.92 8.84
CA ALA A 68 19.07 2.35 7.69
C ALA A 68 18.73 3.40 6.60
N GLY A 69 18.81 4.68 6.91
CA GLY A 69 18.64 5.78 5.95
C GLY A 69 17.38 5.69 5.12
N LEU A 70 17.56 5.74 3.79
CA LEU A 70 16.47 5.67 2.81
C LEU A 70 15.61 4.40 2.96
N ALA A 71 16.20 3.26 3.30
CA ALA A 71 15.46 1.99 3.47
C ALA A 71 14.34 2.12 4.52
N ARG A 72 14.58 2.83 5.61
CA ARG A 72 13.59 3.10 6.66
C ARG A 72 12.50 4.06 6.18
N LEU A 73 12.90 5.13 5.48
CA LEU A 73 11.97 6.17 5.02
C LEU A 73 10.94 5.66 4.02
N VAL A 74 11.32 4.73 3.13
CA VAL A 74 10.41 4.21 2.10
C VAL A 74 9.40 3.18 2.62
N THR A 75 9.64 2.57 3.78
CA THR A 75 8.86 1.43 4.29
C THR A 75 7.36 1.76 4.43
N LYS A 76 7.01 2.89 5.06
CA LYS A 76 5.60 3.29 5.25
C LYS A 76 4.91 3.54 3.91
N TYR A 77 5.52 4.38 3.08
CA TYR A 77 4.97 4.73 1.78
C TYR A 77 4.74 3.50 0.91
N TYR A 78 5.78 2.69 0.75
CA TYR A 78 5.74 1.51 -0.11
C TYR A 78 4.76 0.45 0.40
N GLY A 79 4.80 0.13 1.70
CA GLY A 79 3.96 -0.93 2.28
C GLY A 79 2.47 -0.59 2.29
N THR A 80 2.08 0.67 2.55
CA THR A 80 0.65 1.06 2.52
C THR A 80 0.08 1.05 1.11
N VAL A 81 0.83 1.52 0.11
CA VAL A 81 0.42 1.48 -1.30
C VAL A 81 0.33 0.04 -1.79
N LEU A 82 1.33 -0.80 -1.47
CA LEU A 82 1.35 -2.21 -1.85
C LEU A 82 0.17 -2.99 -1.29
N ASN A 83 -0.18 -2.79 -0.02
CA ASN A 83 -1.33 -3.47 0.58
C ASN A 83 -2.63 -3.12 -0.15
N HIS A 84 -2.83 -1.84 -0.46
CA HIS A 84 -4.00 -1.42 -1.23
C HIS A 84 -4.02 -2.01 -2.66
N GLU A 85 -2.86 -2.12 -3.32
CA GLU A 85 -2.76 -2.78 -4.63
C GLU A 85 -3.09 -4.28 -4.56
N LEU A 86 -2.68 -4.98 -3.48
CA LEU A 86 -3.04 -6.38 -3.22
C LEU A 86 -4.55 -6.54 -3.06
N ASP A 87 -5.18 -5.68 -2.27
CA ASP A 87 -6.62 -5.70 -2.05
C ASP A 87 -7.40 -5.37 -3.33
N ALA A 88 -6.92 -4.41 -4.13
CA ALA A 88 -7.52 -4.09 -5.43
C ALA A 88 -7.51 -5.29 -6.37
N LEU A 89 -6.38 -6.03 -6.46
CA LEU A 89 -6.33 -7.24 -7.28
C LEU A 89 -7.25 -8.34 -6.75
N ALA A 90 -7.43 -8.46 -5.42
CA ALA A 90 -8.38 -9.41 -4.84
C ALA A 90 -9.83 -9.09 -5.24
N ILE A 91 -10.23 -7.82 -5.22
CA ILE A 91 -11.55 -7.36 -5.67
C ILE A 91 -11.75 -7.70 -7.15
N ASP A 92 -10.78 -7.38 -8.00
CA ASP A 92 -10.85 -7.70 -9.44
C ASP A 92 -10.91 -9.20 -9.69
N ALA A 93 -10.18 -10.01 -8.91
CA ALA A 93 -10.18 -11.48 -9.01
C ALA A 93 -11.50 -12.13 -8.55
N MET A 94 -12.32 -11.45 -7.76
CA MET A 94 -13.67 -11.87 -7.40
C MET A 94 -14.71 -11.49 -8.46
N GLY A 95 -14.36 -10.66 -9.44
CA GLY A 95 -15.28 -10.18 -10.47
C GLY A 95 -16.49 -9.46 -9.88
N GLU A 96 -17.70 -9.83 -10.31
CA GLU A 96 -18.94 -9.21 -9.82
C GLU A 96 -19.13 -9.37 -8.30
N LEU A 97 -18.59 -10.43 -7.69
CA LEU A 97 -18.65 -10.63 -6.23
C LEU A 97 -17.76 -9.68 -5.45
N GLY A 98 -16.76 -9.07 -6.10
CA GLY A 98 -15.85 -8.11 -5.48
C GLY A 98 -16.51 -6.81 -5.01
N VAL A 99 -17.68 -6.46 -5.57
CA VAL A 99 -18.44 -5.26 -5.17
C VAL A 99 -19.42 -5.50 -4.01
N LEU A 100 -19.57 -6.75 -3.58
CA LEU A 100 -20.47 -7.08 -2.47
C LEU A 100 -19.84 -6.61 -1.16
N TYR A 101 -20.59 -5.82 -0.39
CA TYR A 101 -20.20 -5.31 0.90
C TYR A 101 -21.40 -5.42 1.85
N GLU A 102 -21.15 -5.94 3.04
CA GLU A 102 -22.18 -6.26 4.04
C GLU A 102 -23.18 -7.36 3.62
N ASP A 103 -23.60 -8.13 4.56
CA ASP A 103 -24.61 -9.21 4.59
C ASP A 103 -25.06 -9.82 3.23
N GLY A 104 -24.45 -10.94 2.86
CA GLY A 104 -24.90 -11.69 1.68
C GLY A 104 -24.34 -13.10 1.65
N SER A 105 -25.17 -14.06 1.23
CA SER A 105 -24.78 -15.47 1.08
C SER A 105 -23.65 -15.71 0.05
N TYR A 106 -23.38 -14.73 -0.78
CA TYR A 106 -22.31 -14.77 -1.80
C TYR A 106 -21.04 -14.02 -1.39
N LEU A 107 -21.03 -13.39 -0.20
CA LEU A 107 -19.88 -12.64 0.31
C LEU A 107 -18.71 -13.60 0.54
N ARG A 108 -17.53 -13.27 0.01
CA ARG A 108 -16.31 -14.05 0.18
C ARG A 108 -15.57 -13.60 1.43
N GLU A 109 -15.13 -14.57 2.24
CA GLU A 109 -14.30 -14.30 3.44
C GLU A 109 -14.88 -13.18 4.32
N GLU A 110 -16.23 -13.19 4.48
CA GLU A 110 -16.96 -12.20 5.30
C GLU A 110 -16.70 -10.73 4.87
N GLY A 111 -16.35 -10.51 3.61
CA GLY A 111 -16.06 -9.17 3.09
C GLY A 111 -14.70 -8.60 3.51
N ALA A 112 -13.79 -9.44 3.98
CA ALA A 112 -12.49 -8.99 4.49
C ALA A 112 -11.69 -8.20 3.45
N TRP A 113 -11.68 -8.63 2.18
CA TRP A 113 -10.94 -7.94 1.12
C TRP A 113 -11.49 -6.55 0.82
N GLN A 114 -12.81 -6.39 0.78
CA GLN A 114 -13.47 -5.10 0.60
C GLN A 114 -13.19 -4.17 1.80
N ALA A 115 -13.30 -4.71 3.02
CA ALA A 115 -12.99 -3.96 4.23
C ALA A 115 -11.52 -3.50 4.27
N TRP A 116 -10.58 -4.37 3.91
CA TRP A 116 -9.16 -4.00 3.82
C TRP A 116 -8.90 -2.95 2.75
N TYR A 117 -9.49 -3.10 1.56
CA TYR A 117 -9.37 -2.13 0.48
C TYR A 117 -9.77 -0.71 0.95
N MET A 118 -10.93 -0.59 1.60
CA MET A 118 -11.42 0.69 2.13
C MET A 118 -10.55 1.22 3.29
N HIS A 119 -10.13 0.33 4.20
CA HIS A 119 -9.28 0.68 5.32
C HIS A 119 -7.90 1.20 4.85
N ASP A 120 -7.31 0.56 3.85
CA ASP A 120 -5.96 0.89 3.38
C ASP A 120 -5.91 2.22 2.62
N LEU A 121 -7.03 2.68 2.04
CA LEU A 121 -7.16 4.07 1.58
C LEU A 121 -6.91 5.06 2.73
N GLY A 122 -7.44 4.79 3.91
CA GLY A 122 -7.18 5.58 5.12
C GLY A 122 -5.71 5.54 5.55
N LEU A 123 -5.03 4.39 5.41
CA LEU A 123 -3.62 4.24 5.76
C LEU A 123 -2.67 4.97 4.78
N ILE A 124 -3.04 5.12 3.52
CA ILE A 124 -2.29 5.92 2.53
C ILE A 124 -2.22 7.39 2.98
N ILE A 125 -3.27 7.88 3.64
CA ILE A 125 -3.35 9.26 4.16
C ILE A 125 -2.81 9.32 5.59
N GLY A 126 -3.14 8.33 6.43
CA GLY A 126 -2.78 8.24 7.85
C GLY A 126 -1.26 8.20 8.08
N GLY A 127 -0.79 8.81 9.17
CA GLY A 127 0.64 8.85 9.50
C GLY A 127 1.50 9.64 8.50
N GLY A 128 0.92 10.61 7.83
CA GLY A 128 1.48 11.42 6.75
C GLY A 128 1.10 10.87 5.38
N SER A 129 0.43 11.72 4.59
CA SER A 129 -0.03 11.34 3.24
C SER A 129 1.13 10.91 2.34
N THR A 130 0.80 10.19 1.27
CA THR A 130 1.77 9.78 0.24
C THR A 130 2.65 10.94 -0.25
N ASN A 131 2.09 12.13 -0.46
CA ASN A 131 2.84 13.30 -0.90
C ASN A 131 3.82 13.79 0.18
N ILE A 132 3.38 13.84 1.44
CA ILE A 132 4.27 14.18 2.57
C ILE A 132 5.40 13.16 2.71
N GLN A 133 5.10 11.86 2.58
CA GLN A 133 6.13 10.82 2.62
C GLN A 133 7.14 10.96 1.47
N ARG A 134 6.68 11.28 0.25
CA ARG A 134 7.56 11.55 -0.90
C ARG A 134 8.47 12.75 -0.65
N ASN A 135 7.95 13.84 -0.08
CA ASN A 135 8.76 15.01 0.29
C ASN A 135 9.81 14.65 1.34
N ILE A 136 9.45 13.88 2.36
CA ILE A 136 10.41 13.40 3.38
C ILE A 136 11.51 12.53 2.74
N ILE A 137 11.15 11.63 1.84
CA ILE A 137 12.10 10.78 1.12
C ILE A 137 13.02 11.65 0.25
N ALA A 138 12.46 12.60 -0.48
CA ALA A 138 13.22 13.51 -1.34
C ALA A 138 14.23 14.35 -0.52
N GLU A 139 13.75 15.01 0.53
CA GLU A 139 14.57 15.92 1.33
C GLU A 139 15.59 15.18 2.21
N ARG A 140 15.16 14.15 2.96
CA ARG A 140 15.99 13.47 3.96
C ARG A 140 16.70 12.23 3.43
N GLY A 141 16.09 11.53 2.45
CA GLY A 141 16.66 10.31 1.88
C GLY A 141 17.57 10.59 0.68
N LEU A 142 17.20 11.56 -0.16
CA LEU A 142 17.91 11.87 -1.41
C LEU A 142 18.65 13.23 -1.36
N ASN A 143 18.55 13.96 -0.24
CA ASN A 143 19.16 15.29 -0.06
C ASN A 143 18.77 16.31 -1.16
N LEU A 144 17.54 16.21 -1.66
CA LEU A 144 17.02 17.17 -2.63
C LEU A 144 16.64 18.49 -1.92
N PRO A 145 16.69 19.63 -2.61
CA PRO A 145 16.31 20.91 -2.05
C PRO A 145 14.84 20.91 -1.63
N ARG A 146 14.56 21.61 -0.54
CA ARG A 146 13.17 21.81 -0.08
C ARG A 146 12.38 22.67 -1.07
N GLU A 147 11.07 22.40 -1.10
CA GLU A 147 10.16 23.27 -1.82
C GLU A 147 10.23 24.71 -1.29
N PRO A 148 10.30 25.72 -2.16
CA PRO A 148 10.29 27.12 -1.73
C PRO A 148 9.03 27.42 -0.90
N LYS A 149 9.19 28.11 0.22
CA LYS A 149 8.04 28.57 1.00
C LYS A 149 7.20 29.54 0.14
N ALA A 150 5.89 29.29 0.07
CA ALA A 150 4.98 30.24 -0.57
C ALA A 150 5.12 31.60 0.12
N VAL A 151 5.46 32.64 -0.64
CA VAL A 151 5.40 34.03 -0.18
C VAL A 151 3.91 34.40 -0.14
N ILE A 152 3.29 34.27 1.03
CA ILE A 152 1.93 34.76 1.24
C ILE A 152 2.06 36.29 1.33
N PRO A 153 1.53 37.07 0.37
CA PRO A 153 1.53 38.52 0.51
C PRO A 153 0.77 38.90 1.77
N PRO A 154 1.23 39.94 2.53
CA PRO A 154 0.52 40.39 3.70
C PRO A 154 -0.93 40.65 3.32
N GLN A 155 -1.87 39.97 3.99
CA GLN A 155 -3.29 40.28 3.84
C GLN A 155 -3.48 41.75 4.21
N GLY A 156 -3.77 42.58 3.21
CA GLY A 156 -4.10 43.97 3.43
C GLY A 156 -5.21 44.05 4.46
N MET A 157 -4.99 44.77 5.56
CA MET A 157 -6.06 45.16 6.46
C MET A 157 -7.09 45.89 5.63
N GLY A 158 -8.20 45.22 5.30
CA GLY A 158 -9.35 45.86 4.69
C GLY A 158 -9.81 46.98 5.61
N GLY A 159 -9.52 48.21 5.20
CA GLY A 159 -10.03 49.37 5.87
C GLY A 159 -11.55 49.32 5.93
N ARG A 160 -12.10 49.29 7.16
CA ARG A 160 -13.51 49.64 7.36
C ARG A 160 -13.67 51.09 7.02
N ALA A 161 -14.38 51.38 5.96
CA ALA A 161 -15.02 52.64 5.72
C ALA A 161 -16.41 52.60 6.35
#